data_c4cb804fa438a0b5752658abf51c05bd
#
_entry.id   c4cb804fa438a0b5752658abf51c05bd
#
_cell.length_a   1.000
_cell.length_b   1.000
_cell.length_c   1.000
_cell.angle_alpha   90.00
_cell.angle_beta   90.00
_cell.angle_gamma   90.00
#
_symmetry.space_group_name_H-M   'P 1'
#
loop_
_entity.id
_entity.type
_entity.pdbx_description
1 polymer ?
#
loop_
_entity_poly.entity_id
_entity_poly.type
_entity_poly.pdbx_seq_one_letter_code
_entity_poly.pdbx_strand_id
1 'polypeptide(L)'
;ERLLMNVRNILISQPAPAASSPYTDIISKYGVNIDFNQFFYVQPVTAREFRAQRVEILEHTAIVFSSKSTIDAFFSICEETRVAVPETMKYFCTTEAIALYLQKHIVYRKRKIFFGKGTIDSVIESIGTKHKNETFLIAATDSTKPDVLKAFTKAKLKFQSAVFCKTM
;
A
#
# COMPACT_ATOMS: atom_id res chain seq x y z
N GLU A 1 -9.34 -38.42 -1.88
CA GLU A 1 -10.63 -38.51 -2.58
C GLU A 1 -11.82 -38.52 -1.64
N ARG A 2 -11.79 -39.36 -0.58
CA ARG A 2 -12.89 -39.43 0.38
C ARG A 2 -13.17 -38.12 1.13
N LEU A 3 -12.13 -37.33 1.41
CA LEU A 3 -12.26 -36.04 2.09
C LEU A 3 -13.00 -35.01 1.23
N LEU A 4 -12.76 -35.03 -0.08
CA LEU A 4 -13.38 -34.09 -1.01
C LEU A 4 -14.88 -34.39 -1.23
N MET A 5 -15.28 -35.65 -1.10
CA MET A 5 -16.68 -36.04 -1.28
C MET A 5 -17.63 -35.48 -0.22
N ASN A 6 -17.10 -35.09 0.93
CA ASN A 6 -17.89 -34.53 2.02
C ASN A 6 -17.88 -33.00 2.05
N VAL A 7 -17.08 -32.37 1.22
CA VAL A 7 -17.03 -30.90 1.15
C VAL A 7 -18.09 -30.41 0.18
N ARG A 8 -19.04 -29.64 0.68
CA ARG A 8 -20.11 -29.04 -0.13
C ARG A 8 -20.00 -27.53 -0.27
N ASN A 9 -19.45 -26.88 0.74
CA ASN A 9 -19.31 -25.45 0.78
C ASN A 9 -17.87 -25.07 1.15
N ILE A 10 -17.33 -24.10 0.47
CA ILE A 10 -15.99 -23.55 0.73
C ILE A 10 -16.11 -22.05 0.88
N LEU A 11 -15.57 -21.50 1.97
CA LEU A 11 -15.53 -20.06 2.20
C LEU A 11 -14.13 -19.54 1.91
N ILE A 12 -14.03 -18.57 1.02
CA ILE A 12 -12.76 -17.96 0.65
C ILE A 12 -12.80 -16.47 1.00
N SER A 13 -11.83 -16.03 1.79
CA SER A 13 -11.74 -14.65 2.28
C SER A 13 -11.05 -13.72 1.26
N GLN A 14 -11.64 -13.64 0.07
CA GLN A 14 -11.16 -12.75 -1.01
C GLN A 14 -12.32 -12.45 -1.96
N PRO A 15 -12.22 -11.39 -2.79
CA PRO A 15 -13.25 -11.11 -3.80
C PRO A 15 -13.40 -12.25 -4.78
N ALA A 16 -14.61 -12.39 -5.36
CA ALA A 16 -14.87 -13.41 -6.37
C ALA A 16 -13.92 -13.24 -7.56
N PRO A 17 -13.28 -14.32 -8.02
CA PRO A 17 -12.35 -14.27 -9.14
C PRO A 17 -13.05 -14.15 -10.49
N ALA A 18 -12.27 -13.91 -11.54
CA ALA A 18 -12.77 -13.95 -12.92
C ALA A 18 -13.25 -15.36 -13.28
N ALA A 19 -14.10 -15.45 -14.29
CA ALA A 19 -14.73 -16.71 -14.71
C ALA A 19 -13.73 -17.81 -15.10
N SER A 20 -12.52 -17.48 -15.47
CA SER A 20 -11.47 -18.44 -15.88
C SER A 20 -10.57 -18.88 -14.72
N SER A 21 -10.94 -18.60 -13.47
CA SER A 21 -10.11 -18.96 -12.32
C SER A 21 -10.16 -20.45 -12.01
N PRO A 22 -9.13 -21.00 -11.29
CA PRO A 22 -9.15 -22.39 -10.84
C PRO A 22 -10.35 -22.75 -9.96
N TYR A 23 -10.93 -21.78 -9.25
CA TYR A 23 -12.11 -22.01 -8.41
C TYR A 23 -13.35 -22.39 -9.22
N THR A 24 -13.48 -21.86 -10.43
CA THR A 24 -14.57 -22.22 -11.34
C THR A 24 -14.50 -23.69 -11.74
N ASP A 25 -13.29 -24.19 -11.99
CA ASP A 25 -13.08 -25.61 -12.31
C ASP A 25 -13.44 -26.52 -11.14
N ILE A 26 -13.16 -26.12 -9.91
CA ILE A 26 -13.51 -26.87 -8.70
C ILE A 26 -15.04 -26.95 -8.56
N ILE A 27 -15.74 -25.85 -8.77
CA ILE A 27 -17.22 -25.83 -8.72
C ILE A 27 -17.79 -26.75 -9.76
N SER A 28 -17.29 -26.67 -10.98
CA SER A 28 -17.75 -27.47 -12.10
C SER A 28 -17.48 -28.98 -11.92
N LYS A 29 -16.26 -29.30 -11.44
CA LYS A 29 -15.79 -30.69 -11.33
C LYS A 29 -16.38 -31.44 -10.14
N TYR A 30 -16.53 -30.77 -9.00
CA TYR A 30 -16.93 -31.41 -7.74
C TYR A 30 -18.31 -31.04 -7.25
N GLY A 31 -19.00 -30.12 -7.91
CA GLY A 31 -20.32 -29.68 -7.52
C GLY A 31 -20.38 -29.02 -6.14
N VAL A 32 -19.30 -28.37 -5.73
CA VAL A 32 -19.25 -27.67 -4.45
C VAL A 32 -19.62 -26.21 -4.63
N ASN A 33 -20.15 -25.59 -3.57
CA ASN A 33 -20.40 -24.17 -3.53
C ASN A 33 -19.18 -23.47 -2.92
N ILE A 34 -18.72 -22.40 -3.56
CA ILE A 34 -17.63 -21.57 -3.07
C ILE A 34 -18.18 -20.19 -2.80
N ASP A 35 -18.14 -19.78 -1.52
CA ASP A 35 -18.53 -18.44 -1.12
C ASP A 35 -17.29 -17.55 -1.02
N PHE A 36 -17.26 -16.49 -1.81
CA PHE A 36 -16.20 -15.50 -1.77
C PHE A 36 -16.66 -14.36 -0.87
N ASN A 37 -15.98 -14.22 0.28
CA ASN A 37 -16.32 -13.23 1.26
C ASN A 37 -15.06 -12.47 1.67
N GLN A 38 -15.05 -11.19 1.41
CA GLN A 38 -13.93 -10.33 1.75
C GLN A 38 -14.10 -9.83 3.18
N PHE A 39 -13.50 -10.52 4.15
CA PHE A 39 -13.58 -10.14 5.57
C PHE A 39 -12.86 -8.83 5.87
N PHE A 40 -11.76 -8.58 5.14
CA PHE A 40 -10.98 -7.36 5.29
C PHE A 40 -10.79 -6.73 3.92
N TYR A 41 -11.07 -5.46 3.82
CA TYR A 41 -10.68 -4.71 2.65
C TYR A 41 -10.18 -3.34 3.08
N VAL A 42 -9.31 -2.77 2.25
CA VAL A 42 -8.69 -1.48 2.49
C VAL A 42 -9.35 -0.46 1.58
N GLN A 43 -9.83 0.61 2.18
CA GLN A 43 -10.53 1.67 1.46
C GLN A 43 -9.77 2.97 1.60
N PRO A 44 -9.61 3.76 0.51
CA PRO A 44 -9.04 5.09 0.61
C PRO A 44 -9.87 5.97 1.55
N VAL A 45 -9.21 6.82 2.31
CA VAL A 45 -9.92 7.85 3.07
C VAL A 45 -10.50 8.87 2.10
N THR A 46 -11.56 9.56 2.52
CA THR A 46 -12.14 10.63 1.71
C THR A 46 -11.23 11.87 1.74
N ALA A 47 -11.40 12.74 0.74
CA ALA A 47 -10.68 14.02 0.72
C ALA A 47 -10.93 14.83 1.98
N ARG A 48 -12.16 14.81 2.50
CA ARG A 48 -12.54 15.49 3.73
C ARG A 48 -11.78 14.93 4.94
N GLU A 49 -11.73 13.60 5.07
CA GLU A 49 -11.00 12.92 6.14
C GLU A 49 -9.50 13.24 6.07
N PHE A 50 -8.94 13.27 4.85
CA PHE A 50 -7.55 13.62 4.67
C PHE A 50 -7.26 15.06 5.07
N ARG A 51 -8.10 16.02 4.63
CA ARG A 51 -7.94 17.43 4.99
C ARG A 51 -8.01 17.66 6.50
N ALA A 52 -8.81 16.86 7.20
CA ALA A 52 -8.92 16.95 8.66
C ALA A 52 -7.61 16.64 9.38
N GLN A 53 -6.70 15.88 8.76
CA GLN A 53 -5.40 15.58 9.31
C GLN A 53 -4.42 16.76 9.23
N ARG A 54 -4.71 17.76 8.40
CA ARG A 54 -3.89 18.97 8.21
C ARG A 54 -2.47 18.67 7.78
N VAL A 55 -2.31 17.69 6.89
CA VAL A 55 -1.02 17.31 6.31
C VAL A 55 -0.90 17.91 4.92
N GLU A 56 0.19 18.64 4.67
CA GLU A 56 0.46 19.24 3.37
C GLU A 56 1.43 18.34 2.58
N ILE A 57 0.92 17.68 1.55
CA ILE A 57 1.72 16.75 0.73
C ILE A 57 2.93 17.46 0.11
N LEU A 58 2.74 18.68 -0.39
CA LEU A 58 3.78 19.41 -1.11
C LEU A 58 4.90 19.98 -0.21
N GLU A 59 4.74 19.94 1.09
CA GLU A 59 5.81 20.29 2.03
C GLU A 59 6.84 19.16 2.20
N HIS A 60 6.55 17.99 1.63
CA HIS A 60 7.42 16.83 1.72
C HIS A 60 8.16 16.60 0.41
N THR A 61 9.39 16.08 0.50
CA THR A 61 10.26 15.81 -0.64
C THR A 61 10.34 14.33 -0.97
N ALA A 62 9.89 13.47 -0.06
CA ALA A 62 9.91 12.02 -0.22
C ALA A 62 8.67 11.39 0.41
N ILE A 63 8.20 10.31 -0.18
CA ILE A 63 7.03 9.58 0.30
C ILE A 63 7.41 8.13 0.51
N VAL A 64 6.95 7.53 1.62
CA VAL A 64 7.19 6.15 1.99
C VAL A 64 5.91 5.35 1.81
N PHE A 65 5.98 4.28 1.01
CA PHE A 65 4.86 3.38 0.77
C PHE A 65 5.16 1.98 1.28
N SER A 66 4.20 1.37 1.95
CA SER A 66 4.30 0.01 2.47
C SER A 66 3.33 -0.97 1.80
N SER A 67 2.46 -0.50 0.93
CA SER A 67 1.50 -1.35 0.22
C SER A 67 1.05 -0.71 -1.08
N LYS A 68 0.54 -1.54 -1.98
CA LYS A 68 -0.06 -1.07 -3.23
C LYS A 68 -1.32 -0.23 -2.96
N SER A 69 -2.07 -0.59 -1.93
CA SER A 69 -3.28 0.14 -1.53
C SER A 69 -2.98 1.57 -1.12
N THR A 70 -1.89 1.81 -0.39
CA THR A 70 -1.47 3.16 -0.01
C THR A 70 -1.03 3.99 -1.22
N ILE A 71 -0.43 3.35 -2.22
CA ILE A 71 -0.06 4.02 -3.47
C ILE A 71 -1.33 4.51 -4.20
N ASP A 72 -2.29 3.62 -4.41
CA ASP A 72 -3.54 3.98 -5.08
C ASP A 72 -4.29 5.07 -4.32
N ALA A 73 -4.36 4.94 -3.00
CA ALA A 73 -5.02 5.93 -2.16
C ALA A 73 -4.33 7.28 -2.19
N PHE A 74 -3.01 7.30 -2.17
CA PHE A 74 -2.23 8.53 -2.25
C PHE A 74 -2.54 9.30 -3.53
N PHE A 75 -2.47 8.64 -4.68
CA PHE A 75 -2.73 9.29 -5.96
C PHE A 75 -4.20 9.68 -6.13
N SER A 76 -5.13 8.89 -5.57
CA SER A 76 -6.55 9.25 -5.53
C SER A 76 -6.79 10.53 -4.73
N ILE A 77 -6.16 10.65 -3.55
CA ILE A 77 -6.26 11.85 -2.72
C ILE A 77 -5.64 13.05 -3.42
N CYS A 78 -4.49 12.88 -4.09
CA CYS A 78 -3.87 13.95 -4.86
C CYS A 78 -4.82 14.47 -5.96
N GLU A 79 -5.47 13.56 -6.66
CA GLU A 79 -6.43 13.92 -7.70
C GLU A 79 -7.64 14.67 -7.13
N GLU A 80 -8.25 14.16 -6.06
CA GLU A 80 -9.41 14.76 -5.42
C GLU A 80 -9.10 16.12 -4.80
N THR A 81 -7.89 16.30 -4.27
CA THR A 81 -7.47 17.56 -3.64
C THR A 81 -6.75 18.49 -4.62
N ARG A 82 -6.63 18.09 -5.88
CA ARG A 82 -5.97 18.85 -6.95
C ARG A 82 -4.49 19.17 -6.62
N VAL A 83 -3.81 18.20 -6.05
CA VAL A 83 -2.38 18.28 -5.77
C VAL A 83 -1.61 17.64 -6.92
N ALA A 84 -0.76 18.42 -7.57
CA ALA A 84 0.15 17.90 -8.59
C ALA A 84 1.47 17.49 -7.93
N VAL A 85 1.77 16.19 -7.94
CA VAL A 85 3.02 15.70 -7.34
C VAL A 85 4.20 16.12 -8.21
N PRO A 86 5.20 16.82 -7.65
CA PRO A 86 6.36 17.26 -8.41
C PRO A 86 7.17 16.08 -8.96
N GLU A 87 7.79 16.25 -10.11
CA GLU A 87 8.70 15.23 -10.66
C GLU A 87 9.93 15.01 -9.81
N THR A 88 10.25 15.95 -8.94
CA THR A 88 11.38 15.85 -7.99
C THR A 88 11.05 14.98 -6.79
N MET A 89 9.78 14.62 -6.58
CA MET A 89 9.37 13.79 -5.46
C MET A 89 10.09 12.44 -5.51
N LYS A 90 10.67 12.03 -4.38
CA LYS A 90 11.30 10.72 -4.23
C LYS A 90 10.33 9.74 -3.57
N TYR A 91 10.49 8.48 -3.91
CA TYR A 91 9.60 7.42 -3.41
C TYR A 91 10.44 6.32 -2.77
N PHE A 92 10.07 5.94 -1.55
CA PHE A 92 10.72 4.87 -0.81
C PHE A 92 9.69 3.81 -0.50
N CYS A 93 9.90 2.60 -0.98
CA CYS A 93 8.95 1.50 -0.85
C CYS A 93 9.56 0.37 -0.04
N THR A 94 8.74 -0.41 0.64
CA THR A 94 9.23 -1.53 1.46
C THR A 94 9.76 -2.67 0.61
N THR A 95 9.21 -2.88 -0.60
CA THR A 95 9.65 -3.94 -1.51
C THR A 95 9.79 -3.42 -2.93
N GLU A 96 10.53 -4.18 -3.76
CA GLU A 96 10.64 -3.90 -5.19
C GLU A 96 9.27 -3.98 -5.90
N ALA A 97 8.44 -4.96 -5.52
CA ALA A 97 7.11 -5.13 -6.11
C ALA A 97 6.24 -3.88 -5.92
N ILE A 98 6.30 -3.28 -4.74
CA ILE A 98 5.57 -2.03 -4.44
C ILE A 98 6.16 -0.88 -5.25
N ALA A 99 7.47 -0.79 -5.35
CA ALA A 99 8.15 0.23 -6.16
C ALA A 99 7.74 0.13 -7.63
N LEU A 100 7.71 -1.08 -8.18
CA LEU A 100 7.29 -1.31 -9.58
C LEU A 100 5.82 -0.95 -9.79
N TYR A 101 4.98 -1.11 -8.79
CA TYR A 101 3.57 -0.75 -8.87
C TYR A 101 3.36 0.75 -9.10
N LEU A 102 4.31 1.59 -8.75
CA LEU A 102 4.25 3.03 -9.03
C LEU A 102 4.11 3.34 -10.52
N GLN A 103 4.52 2.43 -11.40
CA GLN A 103 4.37 2.60 -12.84
C GLN A 103 2.92 2.79 -13.29
N LYS A 104 1.97 2.36 -12.48
CA LYS A 104 0.54 2.56 -12.75
C LYS A 104 0.16 4.04 -12.73
N HIS A 105 0.88 4.85 -11.97
CA HIS A 105 0.56 6.25 -11.74
C HIS A 105 1.59 7.23 -12.29
N ILE A 106 2.88 6.83 -12.34
CA ILE A 106 3.99 7.70 -12.75
C ILE A 106 4.95 6.96 -13.67
N VAL A 107 5.81 7.70 -14.34
CA VAL A 107 6.92 7.13 -15.10
C VAL A 107 7.98 6.66 -14.11
N TYR A 108 8.37 5.37 -14.21
CA TYR A 108 9.39 4.80 -13.33
C TYR A 108 10.76 5.37 -13.66
N ARG A 109 11.41 5.99 -12.67
CA ARG A 109 12.78 6.52 -12.78
C ARG A 109 13.61 6.06 -11.60
N LYS A 110 14.65 5.27 -11.87
CA LYS A 110 15.53 4.69 -10.84
C LYS A 110 16.14 5.74 -9.92
N ARG A 111 16.40 6.94 -10.42
CA ARG A 111 17.03 8.01 -9.63
C ARG A 111 16.17 8.55 -8.49
N LYS A 112 14.87 8.31 -8.52
CA LYS A 112 13.94 8.83 -7.51
C LYS A 112 13.07 7.76 -6.85
N ILE A 113 13.21 6.50 -7.24
CA ILE A 113 12.43 5.39 -6.70
C ILE A 113 13.38 4.39 -6.06
N PHE A 114 13.19 4.17 -4.76
CA PHE A 114 14.04 3.32 -3.93
C PHE A 114 13.18 2.28 -3.23
N PHE A 115 13.77 1.14 -2.90
CA PHE A 115 13.04 0.08 -2.20
C PHE A 115 13.96 -0.70 -1.26
N GLY A 116 13.34 -1.28 -0.23
CA GLY A 116 14.01 -2.17 0.72
C GLY A 116 13.69 -3.63 0.42
N LYS A 117 13.92 -4.47 1.43
CA LYS A 117 13.77 -5.93 1.34
C LYS A 117 12.55 -6.45 2.10
N GLY A 118 11.54 -5.62 2.30
CA GLY A 118 10.31 -5.99 2.97
C GLY A 118 10.20 -5.53 4.42
N THR A 119 11.26 -4.98 5.01
CA THR A 119 11.24 -4.46 6.37
C THR A 119 11.43 -2.95 6.38
N ILE A 120 10.95 -2.30 7.44
CA ILE A 120 11.16 -0.86 7.57
C ILE A 120 12.65 -0.51 7.75
N ASP A 121 13.39 -1.37 8.45
CA ASP A 121 14.82 -1.19 8.62
C ASP A 121 15.57 -1.19 7.28
N SER A 122 15.14 -2.04 6.33
CA SER A 122 15.72 -2.06 4.99
C SER A 122 15.40 -0.79 4.20
N VAL A 123 14.24 -0.17 4.44
CA VAL A 123 13.90 1.13 3.85
C VAL A 123 14.82 2.21 4.42
N ILE A 124 15.05 2.20 5.74
CA ILE A 124 15.99 3.13 6.38
C ILE A 124 17.39 2.98 5.80
N GLU A 125 17.84 1.75 5.57
CA GLU A 125 19.11 1.49 4.89
C GLU A 125 19.16 2.09 3.48
N SER A 126 18.06 1.98 2.72
CA SER A 126 17.98 2.54 1.37
C SER A 126 18.02 4.07 1.37
N ILE A 127 17.56 4.71 2.43
CA ILE A 127 17.66 6.15 2.63
C ILE A 127 19.14 6.54 2.82
N GLY A 128 19.84 5.78 3.68
CA GLY A 128 21.27 5.99 3.95
C GLY A 128 21.59 7.42 4.37
N THR A 129 22.81 7.84 4.11
CA THR A 129 23.25 9.22 4.36
C THR A 129 22.88 10.16 3.22
N LYS A 130 22.75 9.64 2.01
CA LYS A 130 22.50 10.43 0.80
C LYS A 130 21.14 11.14 0.83
N HIS A 131 20.12 10.50 1.41
CA HIS A 131 18.74 11.01 1.44
C HIS A 131 18.30 11.42 2.84
N LYS A 132 19.21 11.51 3.79
CA LYS A 132 18.90 11.81 5.19
C LYS A 132 18.26 13.19 5.40
N ASN A 133 18.51 14.13 4.51
CA ASN A 133 18.00 15.50 4.61
C ASN A 133 16.62 15.70 3.97
N GLU A 134 16.04 14.66 3.41
CA GLU A 134 14.70 14.73 2.84
C GLU A 134 13.64 14.89 3.93
N THR A 135 12.50 15.46 3.57
CA THR A 135 11.34 15.54 4.45
C THR A 135 10.37 14.44 4.01
N PHE A 136 10.19 13.42 4.86
CA PHE A 136 9.44 12.21 4.53
C PHE A 136 7.98 12.32 4.92
N LEU A 137 7.10 11.89 4.03
CA LEU A 137 5.70 11.65 4.32
C LEU A 137 5.47 10.14 4.30
N ILE A 138 5.08 9.58 5.43
CA ILE A 138 4.76 8.14 5.52
C ILE A 138 3.29 7.96 5.17
N ALA A 139 3.04 7.26 4.07
CA ALA A 139 1.68 6.89 3.67
C ALA A 139 1.21 5.73 4.53
N ALA A 140 0.41 6.05 5.54
CA ALA A 140 -0.01 5.12 6.56
C ALA A 140 -1.45 4.62 6.33
N THR A 141 -1.79 3.54 7.01
CA THR A 141 -3.16 3.08 7.18
C THR A 141 -3.55 3.28 8.64
N ASP A 142 -4.83 3.12 8.95
CA ASP A 142 -5.32 3.15 10.34
C ASP A 142 -4.73 2.02 11.20
N SER A 143 -4.19 0.97 10.56
CA SER A 143 -3.55 -0.16 11.23
C SER A 143 -2.03 -0.16 11.14
N THR A 144 -1.41 0.95 10.71
CA THR A 144 0.05 1.06 10.63
C THR A 144 0.67 0.89 12.01
N LYS A 145 1.68 0.02 12.09
CA LYS A 145 2.34 -0.29 13.35
C LYS A 145 3.19 0.89 13.85
N PRO A 146 3.21 1.14 15.17
CA PRO A 146 4.08 2.18 15.75
C PRO A 146 5.57 1.99 15.46
N ASP A 147 6.01 0.77 15.15
CA ASP A 147 7.41 0.45 14.85
C ASP A 147 7.96 1.24 13.67
N VAL A 148 7.12 1.55 12.67
CA VAL A 148 7.52 2.36 11.53
C VAL A 148 7.94 3.74 11.98
N LEU A 149 7.12 4.39 12.80
CA LEU A 149 7.39 5.72 13.32
C LEU A 149 8.62 5.73 14.23
N LYS A 150 8.78 4.70 15.06
CA LYS A 150 9.93 4.54 15.95
C LYS A 150 11.22 4.39 15.15
N ALA A 151 11.21 3.64 14.04
CA ALA A 151 12.38 3.46 13.20
C ALA A 151 12.84 4.77 12.58
N PHE A 152 11.91 5.59 12.09
CA PHE A 152 12.23 6.91 11.54
C PHE A 152 12.74 7.86 12.61
N THR A 153 12.17 7.83 13.81
CA THR A 153 12.63 8.63 14.94
C THR A 153 14.05 8.24 15.36
N LYS A 154 14.31 6.94 15.45
CA LYS A 154 15.65 6.42 15.81
C LYS A 154 16.71 6.81 14.78
N ALA A 155 16.32 6.84 13.50
CA ALA A 155 17.21 7.25 12.42
C ALA A 155 17.40 8.78 12.34
N LYS A 156 16.70 9.55 13.17
CA LYS A 156 16.76 11.03 13.22
C LYS A 156 16.34 11.67 11.89
N LEU A 157 15.36 11.09 11.22
CA LEU A 157 14.81 11.62 9.97
C LEU A 157 13.67 12.59 10.25
N LYS A 158 13.53 13.60 9.39
CA LYS A 158 12.34 14.45 9.41
C LYS A 158 11.20 13.72 8.72
N PHE A 159 10.12 13.48 9.45
CA PHE A 159 8.99 12.76 8.87
C PHE A 159 7.66 13.21 9.49
N GLN A 160 6.62 12.95 8.75
CA GLN A 160 5.24 13.08 9.20
C GLN A 160 4.47 11.89 8.62
N SER A 161 3.50 11.36 9.34
CA SER A 161 2.64 10.31 8.81
C SER A 161 1.25 10.86 8.55
N ALA A 162 0.61 10.32 7.53
CA ALA A 162 -0.79 10.62 7.23
C ALA A 162 -1.51 9.33 6.87
N VAL A 163 -2.76 9.20 7.28
CA VAL A 163 -3.59 8.04 6.97
C VAL A 163 -4.22 8.24 5.61
N PHE A 164 -3.90 7.37 4.65
CA PHE A 164 -4.47 7.38 3.31
C PHE A 164 -5.50 6.27 3.10
N CYS A 165 -5.43 5.22 3.88
CA CYS A 165 -6.33 4.08 3.81
C CYS A 165 -6.85 3.71 5.18
N LYS A 166 -8.04 3.14 5.22
CA LYS A 166 -8.59 2.54 6.43
C LYS A 166 -9.09 1.13 6.14
N THR A 167 -8.97 0.26 7.13
CA THR A 167 -9.48 -1.11 7.05
C THR A 167 -10.94 -1.09 7.48
N MET A 168 -11.77 -1.67 6.64
CA MET A 168 -13.22 -1.76 6.89
C MET A 168 -13.60 -3.12 7.45
#